data_805097b8d97ea1cdf3ef6b939ab5800f
#
_entry.id   805097b8d97ea1cdf3ef6b939ab5800f
#
_cell.length_a   1.000
_cell.length_b   1.000
_cell.length_c   1.000
_cell.angle_alpha   90.00
_cell.angle_beta   90.00
_cell.angle_gamma   90.00
#
_symmetry.space_group_name_H-M   'P 1'
#
loop_
_entity.id
_entity.type
_entity.pdbx_description
1 polymer ?
#
loop_
_entity_poly.entity_id
_entity_poly.type
_entity_poly.pdbx_seq_one_letter_code
_entity_poly.pdbx_strand_id
1 'polypeptide(L)'
;METKNNNIQHSDTLKQKAAKLRKQRMRQRLASAFGIIIIMCGIVKTATVFMNYKSTETSDDAQIEQYISPVNLRASGYIKKVCFTEHQNVKKGDTLLILDNREYRIRVMEAEAALKDAMAGASAIGQSLQTSEASASVYESSIDEVKIRLAKLEKDRTRYQNLLDRNAATPIQLEQIETEYEATKKKLDGLVRQRKAAMSGVSEVSVRRKSSEAAIERARAALEMARLNLSYTVVTAPCDGKLGRRTVEEGQYVPAGQTLTYIMPDTQKWVIANFKETQIENLHVGQEVTVTVDALDGREFKGRVTAISGATGSKYSLVPTDNSAG
;
A
#
# COMPACT_ATOMS: atom_id res chain seq x y z
N MET A 1 -85.79 88.00 27.21
CA MET A 1 -84.35 87.82 27.04
C MET A 1 -83.91 86.37 27.25
N GLU A 2 -84.81 85.38 27.17
CA GLU A 2 -84.55 83.95 27.49
C GLU A 2 -84.39 82.95 26.29
N THR A 3 -84.71 83.37 25.08
CA THR A 3 -84.75 82.49 23.88
C THR A 3 -83.40 82.44 23.13
N LYS A 4 -82.38 83.24 23.50
CA LYS A 4 -81.10 83.34 22.79
C LYS A 4 -80.01 82.46 23.40
N ASN A 5 -80.20 82.07 24.68
CA ASN A 5 -79.16 81.32 25.42
C ASN A 5 -79.28 79.72 25.22
N ASN A 6 -80.50 79.23 24.82
CA ASN A 6 -80.69 77.76 24.60
C ASN A 6 -80.15 77.30 23.23
N ASN A 7 -79.97 78.16 22.24
CA ASN A 7 -79.48 77.79 20.94
C ASN A 7 -77.91 77.68 20.87
N ILE A 8 -77.20 78.42 21.75
CA ILE A 8 -75.72 78.31 21.83
C ILE A 8 -75.30 77.03 22.54
N GLN A 9 -75.95 76.63 23.63
CA GLN A 9 -75.64 75.41 24.32
C GLN A 9 -75.93 74.17 23.47
N HIS A 10 -76.94 74.18 22.62
CA HIS A 10 -77.30 73.07 21.74
C HIS A 10 -76.31 72.83 20.59
N SER A 11 -75.69 74.00 20.08
CA SER A 11 -74.63 73.97 19.04
C SER A 11 -73.33 73.46 19.51
N ASP A 12 -72.93 73.73 20.78
CA ASP A 12 -71.69 73.33 21.35
C ASP A 12 -71.72 71.81 21.76
N THR A 13 -72.83 71.34 22.23
CA THR A 13 -73.01 69.88 22.53
C THR A 13 -73.07 69.02 21.25
N LEU A 14 -73.57 69.57 20.15
CA LEU A 14 -73.51 68.89 18.83
C LEU A 14 -72.07 68.90 18.25
N LYS A 15 -71.30 69.98 18.39
CA LYS A 15 -69.91 70.04 18.00
C LYS A 15 -69.04 69.09 18.83
N GLN A 16 -69.29 68.98 20.17
CA GLN A 16 -68.61 68.06 21.03
C GLN A 16 -68.94 66.60 20.71
N LYS A 17 -70.16 66.25 20.42
CA LYS A 17 -70.57 64.92 19.95
C LYS A 17 -69.99 64.57 18.59
N ALA A 18 -69.92 65.51 17.64
CA ALA A 18 -69.33 65.32 16.33
C ALA A 18 -67.79 65.12 16.45
N ALA A 19 -67.14 65.89 17.34
CA ALA A 19 -65.71 65.74 17.62
C ALA A 19 -65.37 64.38 18.27
N LYS A 20 -66.19 63.90 19.23
CA LYS A 20 -66.08 62.56 19.83
C LYS A 20 -66.28 61.43 18.81
N LEU A 21 -67.29 61.59 17.96
CA LEU A 21 -67.56 60.59 16.87
C LEU A 21 -66.44 60.57 15.82
N ARG A 22 -65.87 61.72 15.45
CA ARG A 22 -64.67 61.80 14.58
C ARG A 22 -63.44 61.15 15.21
N LYS A 23 -63.21 61.40 16.50
CA LYS A 23 -62.09 60.81 17.21
C LYS A 23 -62.26 59.30 17.40
N GLN A 24 -63.50 58.82 17.60
CA GLN A 24 -63.83 57.41 17.68
C GLN A 24 -63.69 56.68 16.31
N ARG A 25 -64.13 57.27 15.21
CA ARG A 25 -63.94 56.79 13.83
C ARG A 25 -62.48 56.78 13.42
N MET A 26 -61.73 57.79 13.86
CA MET A 26 -60.28 57.85 13.59
C MET A 26 -59.51 56.75 14.36
N ARG A 27 -59.88 56.50 15.65
CA ARG A 27 -59.32 55.39 16.44
C ARG A 27 -59.70 54.02 15.85
N GLN A 28 -60.96 53.86 15.35
CA GLN A 28 -61.38 52.62 14.67
C GLN A 28 -60.63 52.42 13.36
N ARG A 29 -60.42 53.45 12.56
CA ARG A 29 -59.61 53.40 11.31
C ARG A 29 -58.14 53.10 11.57
N LEU A 30 -57.55 53.67 12.64
CA LEU A 30 -56.21 53.36 13.08
C LEU A 30 -56.08 51.91 13.60
N ALA A 31 -57.08 51.43 14.39
CA ALA A 31 -57.08 50.09 14.86
C ALA A 31 -57.30 49.04 13.73
N SER A 32 -58.18 49.35 12.75
CA SER A 32 -58.32 48.50 11.57
C SER A 32 -57.08 48.49 10.66
N ALA A 33 -56.43 49.68 10.46
CA ALA A 33 -55.18 49.75 9.71
C ALA A 33 -54.05 48.94 10.40
N PHE A 34 -53.96 49.02 11.73
CA PHE A 34 -53.02 48.22 12.50
C PHE A 34 -53.29 46.71 12.43
N GLY A 35 -54.58 46.34 12.46
CA GLY A 35 -55.02 44.93 12.27
C GLY A 35 -54.65 44.39 10.87
N ILE A 36 -54.84 45.24 9.81
CA ILE A 36 -54.47 44.86 8.45
C ILE A 36 -52.93 44.68 8.30
N ILE A 37 -52.13 45.57 8.95
CA ILE A 37 -50.68 45.47 8.94
C ILE A 37 -50.22 44.15 9.63
N ILE A 38 -50.83 43.78 10.76
CA ILE A 38 -50.49 42.53 11.45
C ILE A 38 -50.85 41.31 10.58
N ILE A 39 -52.02 41.32 9.92
CA ILE A 39 -52.42 40.25 9.01
C ILE A 39 -51.48 40.17 7.81
N MET A 40 -51.09 41.32 7.21
CA MET A 40 -50.10 41.34 6.12
C MET A 40 -48.72 40.81 6.54
N CYS A 41 -48.20 41.22 7.71
CA CYS A 41 -46.99 40.67 8.27
C CYS A 41 -47.08 39.16 8.52
N GLY A 42 -48.24 38.65 9.00
CA GLY A 42 -48.51 37.26 9.16
C GLY A 42 -48.48 36.47 7.85
N ILE A 43 -49.14 37.03 6.81
CA ILE A 43 -49.12 36.43 5.46
C ILE A 43 -47.71 36.39 4.86
N VAL A 44 -46.98 37.46 4.99
CA VAL A 44 -45.59 37.54 4.50
C VAL A 44 -44.67 36.55 5.22
N LYS A 45 -44.80 36.46 6.56
CA LYS A 45 -44.06 35.48 7.36
C LYS A 45 -44.43 34.04 6.96
N THR A 46 -45.73 33.74 6.79
CA THR A 46 -46.18 32.40 6.37
C THR A 46 -45.75 32.08 4.96
N ALA A 47 -45.78 33.04 4.04
CA ALA A 47 -45.29 32.88 2.66
C ALA A 47 -43.80 32.64 2.62
N THR A 48 -42.97 33.35 3.42
CA THR A 48 -41.53 33.15 3.50
C THR A 48 -41.17 31.78 4.10
N VAL A 49 -41.85 31.35 5.15
CA VAL A 49 -41.66 30.02 5.73
C VAL A 49 -42.07 28.92 4.75
N PHE A 50 -43.19 29.09 4.05
CA PHE A 50 -43.64 28.12 3.04
C PHE A 50 -42.73 28.05 1.83
N MET A 51 -42.20 29.16 1.36
CA MET A 51 -41.21 29.18 0.28
C MET A 51 -39.88 28.49 0.70
N ASN A 52 -39.38 28.75 1.90
CA ASN A 52 -38.19 28.08 2.43
C ASN A 52 -38.42 26.57 2.63
N TYR A 53 -39.59 26.17 3.13
CA TYR A 53 -39.94 24.75 3.30
C TYR A 53 -39.99 23.99 1.96
N LYS A 54 -40.40 24.64 0.88
CA LYS A 54 -40.48 24.03 -0.45
C LYS A 54 -39.12 24.02 -1.20
N SER A 55 -38.13 24.81 -0.76
CA SER A 55 -36.84 24.92 -1.40
C SER A 55 -35.72 24.12 -0.70
N THR A 56 -36.02 23.43 0.42
CA THR A 56 -35.01 22.70 1.20
C THR A 56 -35.44 21.25 1.31
N GLU A 57 -34.64 20.37 0.74
CA GLU A 57 -34.84 18.92 0.92
C GLU A 57 -34.17 18.50 2.22
N THR A 58 -34.86 17.70 3.04
CA THR A 58 -34.36 17.20 4.33
C THR A 58 -34.51 15.69 4.38
N SER A 59 -33.59 15.04 5.03
CA SER A 59 -33.65 13.61 5.33
C SER A 59 -33.25 13.38 6.79
N ASP A 60 -34.01 12.60 7.51
CA ASP A 60 -33.70 12.15 8.87
C ASP A 60 -32.99 10.80 8.86
N ASP A 61 -32.92 10.14 7.69
CA ASP A 61 -32.17 8.88 7.50
C ASP A 61 -30.77 9.17 6.97
N ALA A 62 -29.91 9.66 7.87
CA ALA A 62 -28.52 9.97 7.58
C ALA A 62 -27.60 9.30 8.60
N GLN A 63 -26.51 8.69 8.11
CA GLN A 63 -25.53 8.00 8.95
C GLN A 63 -24.14 8.56 8.72
N ILE A 64 -23.39 8.78 9.83
CA ILE A 64 -21.99 9.18 9.76
C ILE A 64 -21.15 7.94 9.59
N GLU A 65 -20.38 7.89 8.52
CA GLU A 65 -19.43 6.80 8.23
C GLU A 65 -18.00 7.29 8.23
N GLN A 66 -17.10 6.35 8.42
CA GLN A 66 -15.65 6.56 8.31
C GLN A 66 -14.97 5.27 7.82
N TYR A 67 -13.79 5.39 7.27
CA TYR A 67 -12.97 4.21 6.95
C TYR A 67 -12.62 3.44 8.23
N ILE A 68 -12.74 2.13 8.13
CA ILE A 68 -12.34 1.20 9.19
C ILE A 68 -11.22 0.33 8.63
N SER A 69 -10.08 0.27 9.32
CA SER A 69 -8.96 -0.56 8.93
C SER A 69 -8.97 -1.88 9.72
N PRO A 70 -9.24 -3.03 9.10
CA PRO A 70 -9.15 -4.32 9.77
C PRO A 70 -7.67 -4.68 10.03
N VAL A 71 -7.39 -5.17 11.23
CA VAL A 71 -6.10 -5.73 11.60
C VAL A 71 -6.19 -7.24 11.49
N ASN A 72 -5.64 -7.79 10.40
CA ASN A 72 -5.66 -9.22 10.13
C ASN A 72 -4.33 -9.87 10.49
N LEU A 73 -4.40 -11.07 11.03
CA LEU A 73 -3.24 -11.89 11.31
C LEU A 73 -2.60 -12.40 10.01
N ARG A 74 -1.29 -12.30 9.90
CA ARG A 74 -0.52 -12.84 8.77
C ARG A 74 0.11 -14.18 9.07
N ALA A 75 0.30 -14.50 10.36
CA ALA A 75 0.84 -15.76 10.85
C ALA A 75 -0.19 -16.46 11.73
N SER A 76 -0.18 -17.79 11.74
CA SER A 76 -0.99 -18.61 12.63
C SER A 76 -0.20 -19.00 13.88
N GLY A 77 -0.87 -19.22 15.00
CA GLY A 77 -0.22 -19.67 16.21
C GLY A 77 -1.04 -19.43 17.47
N TYR A 78 -0.48 -19.79 18.61
CA TYR A 78 -1.07 -19.48 19.90
C TYR A 78 -0.74 -18.04 20.32
N ILE A 79 -1.71 -17.35 20.87
CA ILE A 79 -1.51 -16.01 21.40
C ILE A 79 -0.73 -16.11 22.69
N LYS A 80 0.47 -15.52 22.71
CA LYS A 80 1.33 -15.44 23.88
C LYS A 80 0.96 -14.27 24.79
N LYS A 81 0.64 -13.11 24.17
CA LYS A 81 0.31 -11.89 24.90
C LYS A 81 -0.56 -10.95 24.05
N VAL A 82 -1.58 -10.38 24.66
CA VAL A 82 -2.35 -9.28 24.13
C VAL A 82 -1.86 -7.97 24.77
N CYS A 83 -1.46 -6.99 23.96
CA CYS A 83 -0.81 -5.75 24.41
C CYS A 83 -1.71 -4.51 24.32
N PHE A 84 -3.00 -4.67 24.06
CA PHE A 84 -3.94 -3.57 23.91
C PHE A 84 -5.22 -3.80 24.70
N THR A 85 -5.94 -2.73 25.01
CA THR A 85 -7.29 -2.73 25.56
C THR A 85 -8.30 -2.23 24.53
N GLU A 86 -9.57 -2.58 24.71
CA GLU A 86 -10.64 -2.10 23.86
C GLU A 86 -10.73 -0.56 23.89
N HIS A 87 -11.03 0.01 22.74
CA HIS A 87 -11.18 1.47 22.57
C HIS A 87 -9.94 2.33 22.91
N GLN A 88 -8.77 1.71 23.02
CA GLN A 88 -7.50 2.39 23.23
C GLN A 88 -7.08 3.15 21.95
N ASN A 89 -6.50 4.34 22.13
CA ASN A 89 -5.82 5.04 21.06
C ASN A 89 -4.43 4.44 20.83
N VAL A 90 -4.11 4.14 19.58
CA VAL A 90 -2.84 3.55 19.17
C VAL A 90 -2.21 4.35 18.02
N LYS A 91 -0.90 4.27 17.94
CA LYS A 91 -0.10 4.83 16.84
C LYS A 91 0.34 3.71 15.90
N LYS A 92 0.59 4.06 14.65
CA LYS A 92 1.17 3.15 13.67
C LYS A 92 2.47 2.55 14.20
N GLY A 93 2.56 1.22 14.19
CA GLY A 93 3.71 0.48 14.70
C GLY A 93 3.58 0.00 16.14
N ASP A 94 2.58 0.46 16.91
CA ASP A 94 2.35 -0.05 18.26
C ASP A 94 2.04 -1.54 18.23
N THR A 95 2.66 -2.30 19.14
CA THR A 95 2.45 -3.75 19.24
C THR A 95 1.09 -4.04 19.85
N LEU A 96 0.25 -4.76 19.11
CA LEU A 96 -1.09 -5.14 19.53
C LEU A 96 -1.10 -6.55 20.14
N LEU A 97 -0.39 -7.50 19.51
CA LEU A 97 -0.43 -8.88 19.89
C LEU A 97 0.90 -9.57 19.59
N ILE A 98 1.27 -10.53 20.42
CA ILE A 98 2.46 -11.37 20.25
C ILE A 98 2.01 -12.82 20.20
N LEU A 99 2.32 -13.52 19.12
CA LEU A 99 2.14 -14.96 18.98
C LEU A 99 3.33 -15.72 19.60
N ASP A 100 3.14 -16.99 19.91
CA ASP A 100 4.24 -17.89 20.23
C ASP A 100 5.10 -18.07 18.97
N ASN A 101 6.33 -17.65 19.06
CA ASN A 101 7.24 -17.57 17.91
C ASN A 101 8.31 -18.70 17.91
N ARG A 102 8.20 -19.69 18.80
CA ARG A 102 9.24 -20.73 18.93
C ARG A 102 9.45 -21.51 17.63
N GLU A 103 8.39 -21.95 17.00
CA GLU A 103 8.46 -22.65 15.70
C GLU A 103 9.05 -21.77 14.59
N TYR A 104 8.67 -20.52 14.53
CA TYR A 104 9.18 -19.56 13.55
C TYR A 104 10.68 -19.30 13.74
N ARG A 105 11.14 -19.22 14.98
CA ARG A 105 12.59 -19.11 15.31
C ARG A 105 13.38 -20.34 14.88
N ILE A 106 12.83 -21.54 15.09
CA ILE A 106 13.46 -22.79 14.62
C ILE A 106 13.59 -22.77 13.10
N ARG A 107 12.55 -22.38 12.36
CA ARG A 107 12.61 -22.25 10.90
C ARG A 107 13.66 -21.24 10.42
N VAL A 108 13.86 -20.14 11.15
CA VAL A 108 14.96 -19.20 10.85
C VAL A 108 16.31 -19.87 11.05
N MET A 109 16.52 -20.59 12.16
CA MET A 109 17.77 -21.31 12.41
C MET A 109 18.05 -22.41 11.36
N GLU A 110 17.03 -23.14 10.92
CA GLU A 110 17.14 -24.11 9.83
C GLU A 110 17.57 -23.46 8.51
N ALA A 111 16.93 -22.35 8.14
CA ALA A 111 17.28 -21.60 6.92
C ALA A 111 18.68 -20.97 7.01
N GLU A 112 19.12 -20.51 8.18
CA GLU A 112 20.48 -20.02 8.42
C GLU A 112 21.52 -21.14 8.28
N ALA A 113 21.22 -22.33 8.78
CA ALA A 113 22.08 -23.49 8.62
C ALA A 113 22.18 -23.90 7.15
N ALA A 114 21.06 -23.94 6.42
CA ALA A 114 21.04 -24.25 4.98
C ALA A 114 21.82 -23.22 4.15
N LEU A 115 21.78 -21.93 4.50
CA LEU A 115 22.61 -20.91 3.86
C LEU A 115 24.09 -21.13 4.12
N LYS A 116 24.48 -21.45 5.36
CA LYS A 116 25.87 -21.75 5.70
C LYS A 116 26.39 -22.98 4.96
N ASP A 117 25.58 -24.01 4.82
CA ASP A 117 25.90 -25.22 4.06
C ASP A 117 26.12 -24.90 2.57
N ALA A 118 25.22 -24.14 1.95
CA ALA A 118 25.37 -23.69 0.57
C ALA A 118 26.64 -22.86 0.35
N MET A 119 26.99 -21.99 1.30
CA MET A 119 28.23 -21.20 1.27
C MET A 119 29.48 -22.05 1.39
N ALA A 120 29.48 -23.06 2.29
CA ALA A 120 30.59 -24.00 2.43
C ALA A 120 30.76 -24.85 1.17
N GLY A 121 29.69 -25.33 0.57
CA GLY A 121 29.70 -26.04 -0.71
C GLY A 121 30.28 -25.19 -1.85
N ALA A 122 29.89 -23.92 -1.94
CA ALA A 122 30.44 -22.99 -2.93
C ALA A 122 31.93 -22.71 -2.74
N SER A 123 32.38 -22.59 -1.49
CA SER A 123 33.80 -22.43 -1.15
C SER A 123 34.63 -23.64 -1.61
N ALA A 124 34.13 -24.87 -1.38
CA ALA A 124 34.78 -26.09 -1.83
C ALA A 124 34.89 -26.18 -3.36
N ILE A 125 33.86 -25.78 -4.09
CA ILE A 125 33.89 -25.71 -5.55
C ILE A 125 34.88 -24.62 -6.01
N GLY A 126 34.93 -23.46 -5.33
CA GLY A 126 35.89 -22.39 -5.61
C GLY A 126 37.37 -22.90 -5.47
N GLN A 127 37.65 -23.67 -4.44
CA GLN A 127 38.98 -24.31 -4.25
C GLN A 127 39.28 -25.32 -5.36
N SER A 128 38.29 -26.13 -5.77
CA SER A 128 38.45 -27.06 -6.89
C SER A 128 38.70 -26.34 -8.22
N LEU A 129 38.09 -25.19 -8.45
CA LEU A 129 38.35 -24.37 -9.62
C LEU A 129 39.80 -23.88 -9.65
N GLN A 130 40.26 -23.33 -8.54
CA GLN A 130 41.64 -22.86 -8.41
C GLN A 130 42.68 -23.98 -8.67
N THR A 131 42.40 -25.19 -8.15
CA THR A 131 43.26 -26.36 -8.41
C THR A 131 43.27 -26.76 -9.89
N SER A 132 42.10 -26.71 -10.54
CA SER A 132 41.96 -27.03 -11.98
C SER A 132 42.69 -26.00 -12.84
N GLU A 133 42.59 -24.71 -12.51
CA GLU A 133 43.28 -23.62 -13.20
C GLU A 133 44.82 -23.77 -13.04
N ALA A 134 45.29 -24.04 -11.82
CA ALA A 134 46.71 -24.30 -11.57
C ALA A 134 47.21 -25.50 -12.38
N SER A 135 46.45 -26.59 -12.47
CA SER A 135 46.78 -27.74 -13.31
C SER A 135 46.88 -27.39 -14.80
N ALA A 136 45.96 -26.56 -15.30
CA ALA A 136 45.96 -26.11 -16.68
C ALA A 136 47.19 -25.20 -16.99
N SER A 137 47.62 -24.37 -16.05
CA SER A 137 48.81 -23.49 -16.19
C SER A 137 50.13 -24.24 -16.32
N VAL A 138 50.23 -25.46 -15.74
CA VAL A 138 51.39 -26.32 -15.90
C VAL A 138 51.60 -26.72 -17.37
N TYR A 139 50.52 -27.04 -18.07
CA TYR A 139 50.62 -27.35 -19.51
C TYR A 139 51.03 -26.13 -20.33
N GLU A 140 50.63 -24.93 -19.94
CA GLU A 140 51.03 -23.70 -20.61
C GLU A 140 52.54 -23.45 -20.51
N SER A 141 53.10 -23.63 -19.32
CA SER A 141 54.54 -23.56 -19.10
C SER A 141 55.32 -24.61 -19.91
N SER A 142 54.79 -25.85 -19.96
CA SER A 142 55.38 -26.93 -20.75
C SER A 142 55.32 -26.66 -22.27
N ILE A 143 54.23 -26.04 -22.75
CA ILE A 143 54.11 -25.61 -24.15
C ILE A 143 55.16 -24.57 -24.50
N ASP A 144 55.38 -23.58 -23.63
CA ASP A 144 56.32 -22.51 -23.87
C ASP A 144 57.78 -23.03 -23.88
N GLU A 145 58.11 -23.96 -23.00
CA GLU A 145 59.41 -24.65 -23.03
C GLU A 145 59.66 -25.34 -24.37
N VAL A 146 58.67 -26.14 -24.83
CA VAL A 146 58.76 -26.87 -26.09
C VAL A 146 58.79 -25.94 -27.31
N LYS A 147 58.08 -24.82 -27.29
CA LYS A 147 58.16 -23.78 -28.35
C LYS A 147 59.56 -23.18 -28.46
N ILE A 148 60.23 -22.87 -27.33
CA ILE A 148 61.60 -22.35 -27.31
C ILE A 148 62.55 -23.37 -27.95
N ARG A 149 62.39 -24.68 -27.59
CA ARG A 149 63.18 -25.76 -28.17
C ARG A 149 62.96 -25.91 -29.68
N LEU A 150 61.66 -25.84 -30.11
CA LEU A 150 61.31 -25.93 -31.53
C LEU A 150 61.91 -24.77 -32.33
N ALA A 151 61.87 -23.54 -31.83
CA ALA A 151 62.47 -22.38 -32.48
C ALA A 151 63.98 -22.51 -32.60
N LYS A 152 64.66 -23.16 -31.64
CA LYS A 152 66.12 -23.48 -31.74
C LYS A 152 66.35 -24.51 -32.86
N LEU A 153 65.60 -25.61 -32.85
CA LEU A 153 65.71 -26.67 -33.87
C LEU A 153 65.42 -26.17 -35.30
N GLU A 154 64.52 -25.26 -35.49
CA GLU A 154 64.24 -24.60 -36.74
C GLU A 154 65.44 -23.79 -37.28
N LYS A 155 66.08 -23.03 -36.40
CA LYS A 155 67.33 -22.31 -36.72
C LYS A 155 68.48 -23.27 -37.05
N ASP A 156 68.59 -24.37 -36.30
CA ASP A 156 69.63 -25.38 -36.52
C ASP A 156 69.37 -26.09 -37.86
N ARG A 157 68.09 -26.48 -38.16
CA ARG A 157 67.69 -27.06 -39.48
C ARG A 157 68.11 -26.15 -40.61
N THR A 158 67.78 -24.85 -40.58
CA THR A 158 68.15 -23.89 -41.60
C THR A 158 69.64 -23.76 -41.75
N ARG A 159 70.42 -23.80 -40.65
CA ARG A 159 71.87 -23.73 -40.63
C ARG A 159 72.50 -24.97 -41.29
N TYR A 160 72.06 -26.17 -40.91
CA TYR A 160 72.57 -27.41 -41.46
C TYR A 160 72.18 -27.59 -42.96
N GLN A 161 71.02 -27.14 -43.38
CA GLN A 161 70.64 -27.07 -44.78
C GLN A 161 71.61 -26.21 -45.57
N ASN A 162 71.98 -24.99 -45.10
CA ASN A 162 72.90 -24.11 -45.75
C ASN A 162 74.34 -24.68 -45.75
N LEU A 163 74.71 -25.45 -44.72
CA LEU A 163 76.02 -26.14 -44.66
C LEU A 163 76.10 -27.31 -45.61
N LEU A 164 74.98 -28.08 -45.78
CA LEU A 164 74.92 -29.18 -46.76
C LEU A 164 75.01 -28.64 -48.17
N ASP A 165 74.39 -27.56 -48.52
CA ASP A 165 74.43 -26.90 -49.81
C ASP A 165 75.87 -26.45 -50.18
N ARG A 166 76.68 -26.22 -49.16
CA ARG A 166 78.10 -25.85 -49.28
C ARG A 166 79.09 -27.03 -49.09
N ASN A 167 78.53 -28.29 -49.06
CA ASN A 167 79.34 -29.51 -48.81
C ASN A 167 80.10 -29.49 -47.45
N ALA A 168 79.62 -28.73 -46.46
CA ALA A 168 80.24 -28.58 -45.11
C ALA A 168 79.48 -29.35 -44.01
N ALA A 169 78.41 -30.08 -44.34
CA ALA A 169 77.70 -31.01 -43.48
C ALA A 169 77.29 -32.29 -44.26
N THR A 170 77.02 -33.38 -43.54
CA THR A 170 76.52 -34.64 -44.11
C THR A 170 75.00 -34.70 -44.17
N PRO A 171 74.41 -35.42 -45.15
CA PRO A 171 72.95 -35.62 -45.21
C PRO A 171 72.41 -36.23 -43.93
N ILE A 172 73.12 -37.16 -43.29
CA ILE A 172 72.71 -37.80 -42.03
C ILE A 172 72.54 -36.79 -40.91
N GLN A 173 73.43 -35.75 -40.84
CA GLN A 173 73.32 -34.69 -39.81
C GLN A 173 72.03 -33.83 -40.01
N LEU A 174 71.72 -33.51 -41.23
CA LEU A 174 70.44 -32.81 -41.53
C LEU A 174 69.20 -33.67 -41.17
N GLU A 175 69.17 -34.93 -41.57
CA GLU A 175 68.13 -35.87 -41.30
C GLU A 175 67.91 -36.07 -39.78
N GLN A 176 68.97 -36.08 -38.99
CA GLN A 176 68.92 -36.09 -37.51
C GLN A 176 68.16 -34.88 -36.95
N ILE A 177 68.52 -33.68 -37.43
CA ILE A 177 67.87 -32.41 -36.95
C ILE A 177 66.42 -32.36 -37.42
N GLU A 178 66.15 -32.77 -38.63
CA GLU A 178 64.70 -32.85 -39.15
C GLU A 178 63.86 -33.82 -38.35
N THR A 179 64.42 -34.97 -37.99
CA THR A 179 63.71 -35.96 -37.18
C THR A 179 63.42 -35.41 -35.77
N GLU A 180 64.41 -34.71 -35.14
CA GLU A 180 64.24 -34.08 -33.82
C GLU A 180 63.27 -32.93 -33.89
N TYR A 181 63.26 -32.13 -34.96
CA TYR A 181 62.27 -31.05 -35.19
C TYR A 181 60.85 -31.61 -35.29
N GLU A 182 60.60 -32.59 -36.14
CA GLU A 182 59.26 -33.21 -36.28
C GLU A 182 58.78 -33.93 -35.02
N ALA A 183 59.68 -34.61 -34.30
CA ALA A 183 59.36 -35.22 -33.01
C ALA A 183 58.94 -34.18 -31.95
N THR A 184 59.69 -33.06 -31.90
CA THR A 184 59.40 -31.94 -30.99
C THR A 184 58.10 -31.22 -31.36
N LYS A 185 57.78 -31.07 -32.64
CA LYS A 185 56.54 -30.53 -33.17
C LYS A 185 55.33 -31.42 -32.77
N LYS A 186 55.46 -32.76 -32.92
CA LYS A 186 54.44 -33.69 -32.44
C LYS A 186 54.24 -33.65 -30.92
N LYS A 187 55.31 -33.44 -30.15
CA LYS A 187 55.24 -33.23 -28.71
C LYS A 187 54.45 -31.96 -28.39
N LEU A 188 54.68 -30.83 -29.09
CA LEU A 188 53.93 -29.58 -28.94
C LEU A 188 52.43 -29.82 -29.19
N ASP A 189 52.07 -30.47 -30.31
CA ASP A 189 50.68 -30.81 -30.63
C ASP A 189 50.01 -31.66 -29.53
N GLY A 190 50.74 -32.59 -28.92
CA GLY A 190 50.28 -33.39 -27.79
C GLY A 190 49.96 -32.53 -26.58
N LEU A 191 50.89 -31.61 -26.19
CA LEU A 191 50.71 -30.70 -25.06
C LEU A 191 49.57 -29.72 -25.29
N VAL A 192 49.37 -29.21 -26.52
CA VAL A 192 48.22 -28.34 -26.87
C VAL A 192 46.91 -29.07 -26.68
N ARG A 193 46.81 -30.35 -27.08
CA ARG A 193 45.60 -31.17 -26.85
C ARG A 193 45.37 -31.41 -25.33
N GLN A 194 46.45 -31.68 -24.57
CA GLN A 194 46.34 -31.85 -23.11
C GLN A 194 45.88 -30.57 -22.42
N ARG A 195 46.42 -29.39 -22.80
CA ARG A 195 45.93 -28.12 -22.30
C ARG A 195 44.45 -27.90 -22.60
N LYS A 196 44.02 -28.19 -23.84
CA LYS A 196 42.60 -28.06 -24.23
C LYS A 196 41.69 -28.95 -23.38
N ALA A 197 42.09 -30.17 -23.08
CA ALA A 197 41.36 -31.08 -22.21
C ALA A 197 41.30 -30.55 -20.77
N ALA A 198 42.44 -30.05 -20.23
CA ALA A 198 42.46 -29.42 -18.90
C ALA A 198 41.54 -28.18 -18.81
N MET A 199 41.56 -27.32 -19.84
CA MET A 199 40.69 -26.14 -19.92
C MET A 199 39.19 -26.52 -20.01
N SER A 200 38.86 -27.64 -20.64
CA SER A 200 37.47 -28.17 -20.59
C SER A 200 37.06 -28.56 -19.18
N GLY A 201 38.00 -29.13 -18.38
CA GLY A 201 37.73 -29.39 -16.95
C GLY A 201 37.54 -28.11 -16.12
N VAL A 202 38.36 -27.08 -16.38
CA VAL A 202 38.17 -25.75 -15.77
C VAL A 202 36.79 -25.18 -16.09
N SER A 203 36.37 -25.28 -17.37
CA SER A 203 35.05 -24.83 -17.80
C SER A 203 33.90 -25.56 -17.07
N GLU A 204 34.01 -26.89 -16.90
CA GLU A 204 33.02 -27.70 -16.18
C GLU A 204 32.90 -27.24 -14.72
N VAL A 205 34.03 -27.08 -14.02
CA VAL A 205 34.01 -26.61 -12.61
C VAL A 205 33.49 -25.17 -12.52
N SER A 206 33.78 -24.32 -13.49
CA SER A 206 33.24 -22.95 -13.53
C SER A 206 31.68 -22.92 -13.67
N VAL A 207 31.10 -23.84 -14.44
CA VAL A 207 29.63 -24.01 -14.53
C VAL A 207 29.06 -24.50 -13.21
N ARG A 208 29.74 -25.45 -12.55
CA ARG A 208 29.34 -25.90 -11.19
C ARG A 208 29.38 -24.76 -10.18
N ARG A 209 30.38 -23.88 -10.26
CA ARG A 209 30.48 -22.68 -9.41
C ARG A 209 29.26 -21.77 -9.59
N LYS A 210 28.85 -21.45 -10.83
CA LYS A 210 27.66 -20.66 -11.11
C LYS A 210 26.40 -21.31 -10.54
N SER A 211 26.28 -22.65 -10.64
CA SER A 211 25.17 -23.39 -10.03
C SER A 211 25.14 -23.27 -8.51
N SER A 212 26.33 -23.32 -7.86
CA SER A 212 26.41 -23.16 -6.40
C SER A 212 26.12 -21.72 -5.95
N GLU A 213 26.50 -20.71 -6.72
CA GLU A 213 26.11 -19.33 -6.48
C GLU A 213 24.57 -19.15 -6.51
N ALA A 214 23.89 -19.79 -7.46
CA ALA A 214 22.43 -19.83 -7.52
C ALA A 214 21.81 -20.58 -6.33
N ALA A 215 22.50 -21.59 -5.78
CA ALA A 215 22.06 -22.29 -4.56
C ALA A 215 22.14 -21.39 -3.32
N ILE A 216 23.20 -20.58 -3.20
CA ILE A 216 23.33 -19.56 -2.15
C ILE A 216 22.18 -18.57 -2.20
N GLU A 217 21.86 -18.02 -3.40
CA GLU A 217 20.76 -17.06 -3.55
C GLU A 217 19.40 -17.67 -3.17
N ARG A 218 19.15 -18.95 -3.52
CA ARG A 218 17.94 -19.67 -3.09
C ARG A 218 17.87 -19.83 -1.58
N ALA A 219 18.98 -20.22 -0.94
CA ALA A 219 19.06 -20.37 0.50
C ALA A 219 18.88 -19.03 1.23
N ARG A 220 19.45 -17.95 0.67
CA ARG A 220 19.25 -16.59 1.18
C ARG A 220 17.80 -16.15 1.10
N ALA A 221 17.13 -16.39 -0.02
CA ALA A 221 15.71 -16.08 -0.18
C ALA A 221 14.83 -16.88 0.81
N ALA A 222 15.17 -18.15 1.06
CA ALA A 222 14.48 -18.97 2.05
C ALA A 222 14.66 -18.42 3.48
N LEU A 223 15.87 -17.95 3.83
CA LEU A 223 16.14 -17.30 5.10
C LEU A 223 15.34 -16.01 5.28
N GLU A 224 15.31 -15.15 4.26
CA GLU A 224 14.52 -13.92 4.32
C GLU A 224 13.01 -14.20 4.46
N MET A 225 12.50 -15.23 3.79
CA MET A 225 11.10 -15.69 3.97
C MET A 225 10.83 -16.17 5.40
N ALA A 226 11.75 -16.95 5.99
CA ALA A 226 11.63 -17.40 7.37
C ALA A 226 11.64 -16.23 8.36
N ARG A 227 12.51 -15.24 8.16
CA ARG A 227 12.58 -14.00 8.95
C ARG A 227 11.30 -13.16 8.83
N LEU A 228 10.78 -13.04 7.62
CA LEU A 228 9.53 -12.32 7.36
C LEU A 228 8.36 -12.98 8.09
N ASN A 229 8.25 -14.33 8.04
CA ASN A 229 7.24 -15.06 8.77
C ASN A 229 7.39 -14.90 10.29
N LEU A 230 8.63 -14.88 10.81
CA LEU A 230 8.90 -14.59 12.21
C LEU A 230 8.46 -13.17 12.58
N SER A 231 8.66 -12.18 11.71
CA SER A 231 8.21 -10.81 11.97
C SER A 231 6.69 -10.71 12.10
N TYR A 232 5.93 -11.53 11.39
CA TYR A 232 4.47 -11.57 11.45
C TYR A 232 3.92 -12.13 12.77
N THR A 233 4.76 -12.74 13.62
CA THR A 233 4.35 -13.17 14.98
C THR A 233 4.16 -11.99 15.94
N VAL A 234 4.64 -10.81 15.60
CA VAL A 234 4.39 -9.55 16.32
C VAL A 234 3.44 -8.72 15.46
N VAL A 235 2.19 -8.64 15.88
CA VAL A 235 1.15 -7.88 15.16
C VAL A 235 1.19 -6.44 15.63
N THR A 236 1.34 -5.52 14.67
CA THR A 236 1.41 -4.08 14.93
C THR A 236 0.25 -3.32 14.29
N ALA A 237 -0.07 -2.15 14.82
CA ALA A 237 -1.07 -1.25 14.25
C ALA A 237 -0.62 -0.71 12.87
N PRO A 238 -1.43 -0.88 11.80
CA PRO A 238 -1.08 -0.39 10.45
C PRO A 238 -1.22 1.13 10.29
N CYS A 239 -2.03 1.79 11.15
CA CYS A 239 -2.30 3.23 11.14
C CYS A 239 -2.59 3.74 12.53
N ASP A 240 -2.58 5.07 12.70
CA ASP A 240 -3.03 5.74 13.90
C ASP A 240 -4.56 5.67 14.01
N GLY A 241 -5.09 5.56 15.22
CA GLY A 241 -6.53 5.57 15.42
C GLY A 241 -6.97 4.94 16.74
N LYS A 242 -8.26 4.75 16.87
CA LYS A 242 -8.88 4.11 18.02
C LYS A 242 -9.23 2.66 17.72
N LEU A 243 -8.82 1.74 18.58
CA LEU A 243 -9.13 0.30 18.46
C LEU A 243 -10.62 0.01 18.73
N GLY A 244 -11.16 -0.98 18.04
CA GLY A 244 -12.46 -1.54 18.30
C GLY A 244 -12.46 -2.55 19.44
N ARG A 245 -13.45 -3.47 19.40
CA ARG A 245 -13.54 -4.58 20.36
C ARG A 245 -12.43 -5.60 20.15
N ARG A 246 -12.04 -6.25 21.22
CA ARG A 246 -11.11 -7.38 21.21
C ARG A 246 -11.90 -8.68 20.97
N THR A 247 -11.47 -9.45 19.97
CA THR A 247 -12.13 -10.72 19.61
C THR A 247 -11.32 -11.94 20.01
N VAL A 248 -10.17 -11.76 20.68
CA VAL A 248 -9.20 -12.81 20.96
C VAL A 248 -8.66 -12.72 22.39
N GLU A 249 -8.26 -13.89 22.93
CA GLU A 249 -7.73 -14.03 24.29
C GLU A 249 -6.35 -14.69 24.29
N GLU A 250 -5.57 -14.46 25.36
CA GLU A 250 -4.29 -15.12 25.58
C GLU A 250 -4.47 -16.65 25.69
N GLY A 251 -3.56 -17.40 25.09
CA GLY A 251 -3.63 -18.86 24.99
C GLY A 251 -4.53 -19.41 23.88
N GLN A 252 -5.30 -18.57 23.18
CA GLN A 252 -6.13 -18.99 22.05
C GLN A 252 -5.25 -19.26 20.82
N TYR A 253 -5.60 -20.31 20.05
CA TYR A 253 -5.03 -20.52 18.72
C TYR A 253 -5.78 -19.67 17.68
N VAL A 254 -5.03 -19.00 16.81
CA VAL A 254 -5.57 -18.14 15.74
C VAL A 254 -4.96 -18.51 14.40
N PRO A 255 -5.78 -18.69 13.35
CA PRO A 255 -5.29 -18.93 11.99
C PRO A 255 -4.87 -17.62 11.31
N ALA A 256 -4.00 -17.74 10.32
CA ALA A 256 -3.70 -16.61 9.43
C ALA A 256 -4.97 -16.17 8.67
N GLY A 257 -5.13 -14.85 8.46
CA GLY A 257 -6.31 -14.25 7.83
C GLY A 257 -7.42 -13.84 8.81
N GLN A 258 -7.40 -14.33 10.06
CA GLN A 258 -8.39 -13.93 11.06
C GLN A 258 -8.23 -12.45 11.42
N THR A 259 -9.36 -11.73 11.50
CA THR A 259 -9.39 -10.34 11.98
C THR A 259 -9.29 -10.32 13.50
N LEU A 260 -8.31 -9.59 13.99
CA LEU A 260 -8.01 -9.41 15.41
C LEU A 260 -8.87 -8.31 16.04
N THR A 261 -8.96 -7.19 15.38
CA THR A 261 -9.70 -6.00 15.76
C THR A 261 -9.79 -5.05 14.56
N TYR A 262 -10.48 -3.95 14.73
CA TYR A 262 -10.56 -2.88 13.74
C TYR A 262 -9.92 -1.61 14.32
N ILE A 263 -9.26 -0.84 13.48
CA ILE A 263 -8.79 0.50 13.82
C ILE A 263 -9.71 1.51 13.12
N MET A 264 -10.23 2.44 13.87
CA MET A 264 -10.96 3.61 13.40
C MET A 264 -9.96 4.77 13.34
N PRO A 265 -9.38 5.06 12.16
CA PRO A 265 -8.45 6.17 12.04
C PRO A 265 -9.18 7.50 12.27
N ASP A 266 -8.49 8.47 12.86
CA ASP A 266 -9.04 9.83 12.98
C ASP A 266 -8.87 10.59 11.65
N THR A 267 -9.56 10.08 10.62
CA THR A 267 -9.55 10.60 9.27
C THR A 267 -10.88 11.25 8.92
N GLN A 268 -10.98 11.71 7.69
CA GLN A 268 -12.17 12.32 7.14
C GLN A 268 -13.40 11.41 7.30
N LYS A 269 -14.47 11.98 7.88
CA LYS A 269 -15.79 11.33 8.02
C LYS A 269 -16.70 11.86 6.93
N TRP A 270 -17.61 11.03 6.48
CA TRP A 270 -18.64 11.45 5.54
C TRP A 270 -20.02 11.03 6.07
N VAL A 271 -21.03 11.61 5.49
CA VAL A 271 -22.42 11.31 5.81
C VAL A 271 -23.05 10.65 4.59
N ILE A 272 -23.66 9.49 4.79
CA ILE A 272 -24.55 8.87 3.82
C ILE A 272 -25.97 9.21 4.24
N ALA A 273 -26.69 9.93 3.40
CA ALA A 273 -28.07 10.30 3.62
C ALA A 273 -28.97 9.66 2.55
N ASN A 274 -30.04 9.01 3.00
CA ASN A 274 -31.04 8.43 2.11
C ASN A 274 -32.15 9.43 1.85
N PHE A 275 -32.41 9.71 0.58
CA PHE A 275 -33.48 10.59 0.12
C PHE A 275 -34.47 9.80 -0.69
N LYS A 276 -35.74 10.25 -0.67
CA LYS A 276 -36.79 9.68 -1.50
C LYS A 276 -36.54 10.01 -2.98
N GLU A 277 -36.99 9.15 -3.88
CA GLU A 277 -36.86 9.34 -5.32
C GLU A 277 -37.32 10.72 -5.79
N THR A 278 -38.44 11.20 -5.22
CA THR A 278 -39.04 12.53 -5.52
C THR A 278 -38.18 13.72 -5.09
N GLN A 279 -37.19 13.51 -4.22
CA GLN A 279 -36.30 14.54 -3.70
C GLN A 279 -34.99 14.60 -4.47
N ILE A 280 -34.60 13.49 -5.12
CA ILE A 280 -33.29 13.34 -5.80
C ILE A 280 -33.16 14.32 -6.98
N GLU A 281 -34.29 14.66 -7.64
CA GLU A 281 -34.28 15.61 -8.78
C GLU A 281 -33.70 16.98 -8.40
N ASN A 282 -33.86 17.40 -7.14
CA ASN A 282 -33.41 18.68 -6.62
C ASN A 282 -31.99 18.66 -6.05
N LEU A 283 -31.32 17.46 -6.01
CA LEU A 283 -30.00 17.29 -5.43
C LEU A 283 -28.91 17.30 -6.51
N HIS A 284 -27.86 18.05 -6.28
CA HIS A 284 -26.76 18.17 -7.24
C HIS A 284 -25.40 17.97 -6.55
N VAL A 285 -24.48 17.30 -7.24
CA VAL A 285 -23.09 17.16 -6.78
C VAL A 285 -22.46 18.55 -6.67
N GLY A 286 -21.78 18.81 -5.54
CA GLY A 286 -21.19 20.09 -5.22
C GLY A 286 -22.09 21.03 -4.40
N GLN A 287 -23.36 20.69 -4.19
CA GLN A 287 -24.29 21.48 -3.39
C GLN A 287 -23.87 21.54 -1.93
N GLU A 288 -24.00 22.71 -1.30
CA GLU A 288 -23.76 22.87 0.13
C GLU A 288 -24.94 22.31 0.91
N VAL A 289 -24.63 21.59 1.99
CA VAL A 289 -25.60 20.97 2.88
C VAL A 289 -25.25 21.28 4.33
N THR A 290 -26.26 21.32 5.18
CA THR A 290 -26.10 21.41 6.62
C THR A 290 -26.48 20.06 7.23
N VAL A 291 -25.57 19.50 8.02
CA VAL A 291 -25.79 18.25 8.77
C VAL A 291 -25.92 18.59 10.24
N THR A 292 -27.05 18.23 10.83
CA THR A 292 -27.30 18.37 12.27
C THR A 292 -27.03 17.05 12.96
N VAL A 293 -26.25 17.06 14.04
CA VAL A 293 -25.88 15.82 14.76
C VAL A 293 -26.55 15.82 16.14
N ASP A 294 -27.52 14.94 16.34
CA ASP A 294 -28.30 14.84 17.57
C ASP A 294 -27.44 14.51 18.80
N ALA A 295 -26.43 13.64 18.62
CA ALA A 295 -25.49 13.28 19.70
C ALA A 295 -24.61 14.44 20.19
N LEU A 296 -24.61 15.61 19.52
CA LEU A 296 -23.85 16.81 19.83
C LEU A 296 -24.79 18.01 20.08
N ASP A 297 -25.90 17.80 20.79
CA ASP A 297 -26.88 18.84 21.13
C ASP A 297 -27.39 19.64 19.92
N GLY A 298 -27.56 18.97 18.77
CA GLY A 298 -28.03 19.61 17.55
C GLY A 298 -27.03 20.53 16.87
N ARG A 299 -25.72 20.32 17.09
CA ARG A 299 -24.68 21.12 16.42
C ARG A 299 -24.73 20.91 14.90
N GLU A 300 -24.70 22.02 14.18
CA GLU A 300 -24.71 22.07 12.73
C GLU A 300 -23.29 22.02 12.15
N PHE A 301 -23.10 21.19 11.14
CA PHE A 301 -21.88 21.09 10.35
C PHE A 301 -22.19 21.39 8.88
N LYS A 302 -21.34 22.19 8.26
CA LYS A 302 -21.41 22.44 6.83
C LYS A 302 -20.71 21.34 6.07
N GLY A 303 -21.37 20.79 5.08
CA GLY A 303 -20.86 19.76 4.19
C GLY A 303 -21.11 20.11 2.74
N ARG A 304 -20.68 19.25 1.85
CA ARG A 304 -20.94 19.34 0.41
C ARG A 304 -21.26 17.97 -0.14
N VAL A 305 -22.25 17.90 -1.01
CA VAL A 305 -22.59 16.65 -1.71
C VAL A 305 -21.43 16.26 -2.62
N THR A 306 -20.81 15.11 -2.36
CA THR A 306 -19.68 14.58 -3.14
C THR A 306 -20.12 13.65 -4.25
N ALA A 307 -21.18 12.86 -4.01
CA ALA A 307 -21.70 11.90 -4.97
C ALA A 307 -23.19 11.64 -4.70
N ILE A 308 -23.92 11.27 -5.73
CA ILE A 308 -25.30 10.79 -5.67
C ILE A 308 -25.31 9.38 -6.26
N SER A 309 -25.75 8.39 -5.46
CA SER A 309 -25.87 7.02 -5.92
C SER A 309 -27.17 6.83 -6.68
N GLY A 310 -27.12 6.22 -7.84
CA GLY A 310 -28.30 5.84 -8.63
C GLY A 310 -28.94 4.51 -8.19
N ALA A 311 -28.44 3.88 -7.12
CA ALA A 311 -28.97 2.61 -6.61
C ALA A 311 -29.34 2.74 -5.14
N THR A 312 -30.43 2.07 -4.75
CA THR A 312 -30.92 2.05 -3.37
C THR A 312 -29.93 1.35 -2.45
N GLY A 313 -29.75 1.86 -1.23
CA GLY A 313 -28.81 1.33 -0.23
C GLY A 313 -29.03 -0.16 0.09
N SER A 314 -30.25 -0.67 -0.04
CA SER A 314 -30.59 -2.09 0.16
C SER A 314 -29.90 -3.04 -0.84
N LYS A 315 -29.53 -2.59 -2.04
CA LYS A 315 -28.82 -3.43 -3.03
C LYS A 315 -27.36 -3.69 -2.71
N TYR A 316 -26.73 -2.89 -1.86
CA TYR A 316 -25.34 -3.04 -1.44
C TYR A 316 -25.19 -3.65 -0.04
N SER A 317 -26.29 -3.87 0.68
CA SER A 317 -26.27 -4.54 1.99
C SER A 317 -26.23 -6.05 1.80
N LEU A 318 -25.23 -6.71 2.41
CA LEU A 318 -25.16 -8.18 2.48
C LEU A 318 -26.30 -8.79 3.31
N VAL A 319 -26.97 -7.99 4.12
CA VAL A 319 -28.17 -8.35 4.85
C VAL A 319 -29.22 -7.28 4.50
N PRO A 320 -30.27 -7.61 3.74
CA PRO A 320 -31.37 -6.68 3.50
C PRO A 320 -32.03 -6.35 4.84
N THR A 321 -31.75 -5.17 5.37
CA THR A 321 -32.62 -4.61 6.42
C THR A 321 -33.88 -4.17 5.69
N ASP A 322 -34.93 -4.99 5.80
CA ASP A 322 -36.27 -4.67 5.32
C ASP A 322 -36.83 -3.55 6.20
N ASN A 323 -36.48 -2.32 5.86
CA ASN A 323 -37.15 -1.12 6.36
C ASN A 323 -38.03 -0.54 5.25
N SER A 324 -38.91 -1.37 4.72
CA SER A 324 -40.05 -0.92 3.94
C SER A 324 -41.12 -0.39 4.89
N ALA A 325 -40.80 0.64 5.67
CA ALA A 325 -41.77 1.47 6.33
C ALA A 325 -41.69 2.85 5.71
N GLY A 326 -42.51 3.06 4.71
CA GLY A 326 -42.68 4.35 4.08
C GLY A 326 -44.03 4.48 3.47
#